data_a7b079800da6b258204c9c077ac002eb
#
_entry.id   a7b079800da6b258204c9c077ac002eb
#
_cell.length_a   1.000
_cell.length_b   1.000
_cell.length_c   1.000
_cell.angle_alpha   90.00
_cell.angle_beta   90.00
_cell.angle_gamma   90.00
#
_symmetry.space_group_name_H-M   'P 1'
#
loop_
_entity.id
_entity.type
_entity.pdbx_description
1 polymer ?
#
loop_
_entity_poly.entity_id
_entity_poly.type
_entity_poly.pdbx_seq_one_letter_code
_entity_poly.pdbx_strand_id
1 'polypeptide(L)'
;MSCRDAQNFITEYADMEVLRRYIQEKRREGVRIPYMTLILAAYFKAYQENPKINRFIMNSKIYQRNHFCVSFVILKTRADGRADETSIKVFFEDGDDIFSINRKIEEAVAQNQVAAHNNNTDKFANFLFAIPILPGLLFGLVKLMDRCGLLPRKIIDLSPFHTSLFITNLASINTNSIFHHCYEFGTTGVFVSMGKPIANYRSGEYNKKMIPLSVVMDERICTGHEYALFWASVR
;
A
#
# COMPACT_ATOMS: atom_id res chain seq x y z
N MET A 1 3.41 -0.01 -24.10
CA MET A 1 2.70 0.98 -23.26
C MET A 1 3.43 1.06 -21.93
N SER A 2 3.78 2.26 -21.47
CA SER A 2 4.39 2.46 -20.15
C SER A 2 3.34 2.36 -19.05
N CYS A 3 3.76 2.17 -17.79
CA CYS A 3 2.83 2.22 -16.66
C CYS A 3 2.12 3.58 -16.58
N ARG A 4 2.83 4.66 -16.91
CA ARG A 4 2.28 6.03 -16.87
C ARG A 4 1.10 6.23 -17.81
N ASP A 5 1.12 5.59 -18.98
CA ASP A 5 0.08 5.73 -20.01
C ASP A 5 -1.13 4.83 -19.77
N ALA A 6 -1.04 3.91 -18.80
CA ALA A 6 -2.04 2.88 -18.53
C ALA A 6 -2.64 2.99 -17.11
N GLN A 7 -2.57 4.16 -16.48
CA GLN A 7 -3.14 4.35 -15.15
C GLN A 7 -4.58 4.81 -15.23
N ASN A 8 -5.45 4.09 -14.53
CA ASN A 8 -6.84 4.49 -14.29
C ASN A 8 -6.98 5.04 -12.87
N PHE A 9 -7.82 6.05 -12.72
CA PHE A 9 -8.05 6.77 -11.49
C PHE A 9 -9.52 6.66 -11.10
N ILE A 10 -9.80 6.10 -9.93
CA ILE A 10 -11.17 6.03 -9.39
C ILE A 10 -11.19 6.51 -7.94
N THR A 11 -12.36 6.95 -7.49
CA THR A 11 -12.60 7.24 -6.09
C THR A 11 -13.69 6.31 -5.58
N GLU A 12 -13.35 5.49 -4.59
CA GLU A 12 -14.28 4.67 -3.83
C GLU A 12 -14.55 5.31 -2.46
N TYR A 13 -15.64 4.92 -1.84
CA TYR A 13 -16.06 5.47 -0.56
C TYR A 13 -16.44 4.36 0.40
N ALA A 14 -15.79 4.31 1.55
CA ALA A 14 -16.17 3.39 2.62
C ALA A 14 -17.13 4.10 3.59
N ASP A 15 -18.24 3.45 3.93
CA ASP A 15 -19.21 3.97 4.92
C ASP A 15 -18.58 3.94 6.32
N MET A 16 -18.32 5.14 6.85
CA MET A 16 -17.67 5.27 8.15
C MET A 16 -18.56 4.78 9.29
N GLU A 17 -19.87 4.83 9.15
CA GLU A 17 -20.78 4.41 10.20
C GLU A 17 -20.77 2.89 10.38
N VAL A 18 -20.77 2.15 9.26
CA VAL A 18 -20.64 0.68 9.25
C VAL A 18 -19.33 0.27 9.89
N LEU A 19 -18.20 0.84 9.40
CA LEU A 19 -16.88 0.54 9.93
C LEU A 19 -16.75 0.89 11.42
N ARG A 20 -17.28 2.05 11.83
CA ARG A 20 -17.26 2.52 13.22
C ARG A 20 -18.05 1.58 14.15
N ARG A 21 -19.21 1.10 13.71
CA ARG A 21 -20.01 0.14 14.50
C ARG A 21 -19.21 -1.13 14.78
N TYR A 22 -18.60 -1.71 13.77
CA TYR A 22 -17.75 -2.89 13.92
C TYR A 22 -16.55 -2.62 14.84
N ILE A 23 -15.84 -1.52 14.66
CA ILE A 23 -14.69 -1.12 15.51
C ILE A 23 -15.12 -0.98 16.98
N GLN A 24 -16.29 -0.36 17.23
CA GLN A 24 -16.81 -0.17 18.60
C GLN A 24 -17.18 -1.50 19.24
N GLU A 25 -17.79 -2.41 18.49
CA GLU A 25 -18.10 -3.77 18.96
C GLU A 25 -16.83 -4.51 19.37
N LYS A 26 -15.83 -4.57 18.49
CA LYS A 26 -14.56 -5.24 18.77
C LYS A 26 -13.77 -4.57 19.90
N ARG A 27 -13.88 -3.25 20.03
CA ARG A 27 -13.28 -2.53 21.16
C ARG A 27 -13.89 -2.90 22.51
N ARG A 28 -15.19 -3.21 22.56
CA ARG A 28 -15.85 -3.73 23.78
C ARG A 28 -15.35 -5.14 24.14
N GLU A 29 -14.93 -5.91 23.15
CA GLU A 29 -14.29 -7.22 23.32
C GLU A 29 -12.79 -7.10 23.65
N GLY A 30 -12.26 -5.88 23.82
CA GLY A 30 -10.84 -5.62 24.13
C GLY A 30 -9.90 -5.56 22.92
N VAL A 31 -10.43 -5.66 21.69
CA VAL A 31 -9.63 -5.65 20.45
C VAL A 31 -9.68 -4.27 19.79
N ARG A 32 -8.51 -3.68 19.52
CA ARG A 32 -8.39 -2.40 18.81
C ARG A 32 -8.08 -2.67 17.34
N ILE A 33 -8.97 -2.28 16.45
CA ILE A 33 -8.81 -2.42 15.00
C ILE A 33 -8.86 -1.02 14.36
N PRO A 34 -7.80 -0.56 13.69
CA PRO A 34 -7.82 0.69 12.92
C PRO A 34 -8.67 0.59 11.65
N TYR A 35 -9.18 1.73 11.16
CA TYR A 35 -9.93 1.80 9.88
C TYR A 35 -9.11 1.26 8.71
N MET A 36 -7.81 1.55 8.66
CA MET A 36 -6.93 1.05 7.62
C MET A 36 -6.87 -0.48 7.60
N THR A 37 -6.84 -1.13 8.75
CA THR A 37 -6.87 -2.60 8.86
C THR A 37 -8.16 -3.18 8.30
N LEU A 38 -9.32 -2.56 8.58
CA LEU A 38 -10.60 -2.99 8.00
C LEU A 38 -10.62 -2.89 6.49
N ILE A 39 -10.12 -1.78 5.94
CA ILE A 39 -10.02 -1.57 4.49
C ILE A 39 -9.08 -2.60 3.86
N LEU A 40 -7.95 -2.88 4.50
CA LEU A 40 -7.00 -3.88 4.04
C LEU A 40 -7.58 -5.31 4.11
N ALA A 41 -8.32 -5.65 5.15
CA ALA A 41 -8.98 -6.95 5.27
C ALA A 41 -10.07 -7.13 4.19
N ALA A 42 -10.88 -6.09 3.92
CA ALA A 42 -11.86 -6.09 2.84
C ALA A 42 -11.19 -6.24 1.46
N TYR A 43 -10.12 -5.48 1.23
CA TYR A 43 -9.32 -5.59 0.00
C TYR A 43 -8.73 -7.00 -0.17
N PHE A 44 -8.17 -7.58 0.90
CA PHE A 44 -7.57 -8.91 0.87
C PHE A 44 -8.62 -10.00 0.58
N LYS A 45 -9.79 -9.91 1.19
CA LYS A 45 -10.90 -10.82 0.90
C LYS A 45 -11.36 -10.71 -0.56
N ALA A 46 -11.54 -9.49 -1.07
CA ALA A 46 -11.88 -9.25 -2.47
C ALA A 46 -10.79 -9.76 -3.43
N TYR A 47 -9.51 -9.67 -3.06
CA TYR A 47 -8.41 -10.27 -3.81
C TYR A 47 -8.53 -11.80 -3.91
N GLN A 48 -8.89 -12.48 -2.83
CA GLN A 48 -9.06 -13.94 -2.85
C GLN A 48 -10.16 -14.38 -3.84
N GLU A 49 -11.22 -13.57 -3.99
CA GLU A 49 -12.29 -13.78 -4.97
C GLU A 49 -11.88 -13.37 -6.40
N ASN A 50 -11.01 -12.35 -6.52
CA ASN A 50 -10.59 -11.75 -7.78
C ASN A 50 -9.04 -11.71 -7.90
N PRO A 51 -8.35 -12.84 -8.02
CA PRO A 51 -6.88 -12.89 -7.89
C PRO A 51 -6.13 -12.16 -9.01
N LYS A 52 -6.77 -11.84 -10.09
CA LYS A 52 -6.18 -11.12 -11.23
C LYS A 52 -5.68 -9.73 -10.84
N ILE A 53 -6.26 -9.09 -9.82
CA ILE A 53 -5.80 -7.79 -9.31
C ILE A 53 -4.35 -7.82 -8.82
N ASN A 54 -3.83 -9.00 -8.48
CA ASN A 54 -2.47 -9.21 -7.97
C ASN A 54 -1.48 -9.63 -9.07
N ARG A 55 -1.73 -9.21 -10.31
CA ARG A 55 -0.80 -9.37 -11.43
C ARG A 55 0.18 -8.21 -11.48
N PHE A 56 1.25 -8.40 -12.24
CA PHE A 56 2.23 -7.36 -12.53
C PHE A 56 2.86 -7.58 -13.91
N ILE A 57 3.47 -6.52 -14.43
CA ILE A 57 4.20 -6.55 -15.69
C ILE A 57 5.70 -6.58 -15.40
N MET A 58 6.39 -7.51 -16.04
CA MET A 58 7.84 -7.57 -16.04
C MET A 58 8.31 -8.06 -17.40
N ASN A 59 9.32 -7.42 -18.00
CA ASN A 59 9.83 -7.76 -19.32
C ASN A 59 8.71 -7.89 -20.38
N SER A 60 7.76 -6.94 -20.38
CA SER A 60 6.59 -6.88 -21.28
C SER A 60 5.66 -8.11 -21.22
N LYS A 61 5.72 -8.91 -20.16
CA LYS A 61 4.85 -10.06 -19.92
C LYS A 61 4.07 -9.86 -18.62
N ILE A 62 2.85 -10.41 -18.60
CA ILE A 62 1.99 -10.41 -17.42
C ILE A 62 2.35 -11.61 -16.56
N TYR A 63 2.57 -11.40 -15.29
CA TYR A 63 2.82 -12.43 -14.28
C TYR A 63 1.75 -12.39 -13.20
N GLN A 64 1.38 -13.54 -12.67
CA GLN A 64 0.59 -13.64 -11.46
C GLN A 64 1.52 -13.74 -10.26
N ARG A 65 1.32 -12.88 -9.27
CA ARG A 65 2.06 -12.95 -8.02
C ARG A 65 1.57 -14.15 -7.20
N ASN A 66 2.49 -14.89 -6.62
CA ASN A 66 2.22 -16.10 -5.82
C ASN A 66 2.09 -15.83 -4.31
N HIS A 67 2.10 -14.57 -3.91
CA HIS A 67 1.91 -14.13 -2.54
C HIS A 67 1.14 -12.81 -2.55
N PHE A 68 0.58 -12.43 -1.41
CA PHE A 68 -0.02 -11.12 -1.23
C PHE A 68 0.76 -10.32 -0.21
N CYS A 69 1.15 -9.12 -0.55
CA CYS A 69 1.83 -8.21 0.38
C CYS A 69 1.35 -6.78 0.20
N VAL A 70 1.35 -6.05 1.31
CA VAL A 70 0.95 -4.65 1.34
C VAL A 70 2.12 -3.80 1.81
N SER A 71 2.38 -2.70 1.11
CA SER A 71 3.31 -1.67 1.58
C SER A 71 2.55 -0.44 2.03
N PHE A 72 2.99 0.16 3.11
CA PHE A 72 2.44 1.42 3.62
C PHE A 72 3.51 2.25 4.33
N VAL A 73 3.26 3.53 4.48
CA VAL A 73 4.17 4.48 5.15
C VAL A 73 3.72 4.72 6.57
N ILE A 74 4.67 4.71 7.49
CA ILE A 74 4.48 5.17 8.87
C ILE A 74 5.33 6.41 9.14
N LEU A 75 4.82 7.29 10.00
CA LEU A 75 5.57 8.41 10.53
C LEU A 75 6.28 7.98 11.81
N LYS A 76 7.57 8.25 11.87
CA LYS A 76 8.41 8.09 13.07
C LYS A 76 8.77 9.48 13.59
N THR A 77 8.81 9.64 14.89
CA THR A 77 9.36 10.84 15.51
C THR A 77 10.85 10.61 15.78
N ARG A 78 11.72 11.41 15.16
CA ARG A 78 13.16 11.40 15.44
C ARG A 78 13.44 12.02 16.80
N ALA A 79 14.62 11.75 17.36
CA ALA A 79 15.07 12.33 18.62
C ALA A 79 15.13 13.87 18.60
N ASP A 80 15.25 14.48 17.40
CA ASP A 80 15.23 15.92 17.18
C ASP A 80 13.79 16.51 17.01
N GLY A 81 12.75 15.68 17.23
CA GLY A 81 11.34 16.06 17.10
C GLY A 81 10.83 16.13 15.67
N ARG A 82 11.65 15.85 14.65
CA ARG A 82 11.21 15.82 13.24
C ARG A 82 10.50 14.52 12.92
N ALA A 83 9.50 14.62 12.05
CA ALA A 83 8.87 13.44 11.48
C ALA A 83 9.78 12.82 10.40
N ASP A 84 9.96 11.52 10.46
CA ASP A 84 10.65 10.72 9.44
C ASP A 84 9.67 9.69 8.87
N GLU A 85 9.73 9.45 7.57
CA GLU A 85 8.84 8.51 6.89
C GLU A 85 9.57 7.20 6.65
N THR A 86 8.92 6.09 7.00
CA THR A 86 9.44 4.75 6.74
C THR A 86 8.38 3.90 6.08
N SER A 87 8.76 3.23 4.99
CA SER A 87 7.89 2.26 4.34
C SER A 87 8.03 0.89 4.99
N ILE A 88 6.90 0.27 5.27
CA ILE A 88 6.79 -1.08 5.83
C ILE A 88 6.12 -1.97 4.79
N LYS A 89 6.57 -3.22 4.67
CA LYS A 89 5.94 -4.26 3.87
C LYS A 89 5.49 -5.40 4.78
N VAL A 90 4.23 -5.82 4.64
CA VAL A 90 3.62 -6.91 5.39
C VAL A 90 3.07 -7.95 4.42
N PHE A 91 3.34 -9.21 4.69
CA PHE A 91 2.85 -10.34 3.89
C PHE A 91 1.61 -10.94 4.55
N PHE A 92 0.57 -11.18 3.72
CA PHE A 92 -0.65 -11.87 4.14
C PHE A 92 -0.68 -13.28 3.53
N GLU A 93 -1.22 -14.21 4.28
CA GLU A 93 -1.38 -15.62 3.90
C GLU A 93 -2.87 -15.94 3.67
N ASP A 94 -3.17 -16.94 2.86
CA ASP A 94 -4.55 -17.25 2.46
C ASP A 94 -5.51 -17.53 3.63
N GLY A 95 -5.00 -17.95 4.78
CA GLY A 95 -5.77 -18.16 6.00
C GLY A 95 -5.90 -16.95 6.92
N ASP A 96 -5.36 -15.78 6.54
CA ASP A 96 -5.41 -14.61 7.38
C ASP A 96 -6.82 -14.02 7.45
N ASP A 97 -7.28 -13.84 8.68
CA ASP A 97 -8.47 -13.09 9.04
C ASP A 97 -8.12 -11.65 9.47
N ILE A 98 -9.13 -10.86 9.79
CA ILE A 98 -8.95 -9.47 10.23
C ILE A 98 -8.06 -9.35 11.48
N PHE A 99 -8.10 -10.34 12.38
CA PHE A 99 -7.33 -10.30 13.63
C PHE A 99 -5.87 -10.63 13.37
N SER A 100 -5.57 -11.62 12.53
CA SER A 100 -4.21 -11.95 12.11
C SER A 100 -3.59 -10.84 11.29
N ILE A 101 -4.34 -10.20 10.38
CA ILE A 101 -3.92 -9.02 9.62
C ILE A 101 -3.58 -7.87 10.57
N ASN A 102 -4.46 -7.58 11.55
CA ASN A 102 -4.22 -6.52 12.53
C ASN A 102 -2.94 -6.76 13.33
N ARG A 103 -2.76 -7.98 13.83
CA ARG A 103 -1.55 -8.37 14.56
C ARG A 103 -0.29 -8.22 13.71
N LYS A 104 -0.28 -8.72 12.47
CA LYS A 104 0.86 -8.60 11.54
C LYS A 104 1.23 -7.14 11.27
N ILE A 105 0.23 -6.27 11.14
CA ILE A 105 0.45 -4.82 10.95
C ILE A 105 1.04 -4.20 12.23
N GLU A 106 0.47 -4.48 13.39
CA GLU A 106 0.95 -3.94 14.67
C GLU A 106 2.37 -4.39 14.99
N GLU A 107 2.70 -5.67 14.78
CA GLU A 107 4.04 -6.22 14.94
C GLU A 107 5.04 -5.54 14.00
N ALA A 108 4.68 -5.37 12.72
CA ALA A 108 5.53 -4.70 11.74
C ALA A 108 5.78 -3.23 12.09
N VAL A 109 4.75 -2.53 12.57
CA VAL A 109 4.88 -1.13 13.04
C VAL A 109 5.79 -1.07 14.27
N ALA A 110 5.57 -1.92 15.28
CA ALA A 110 6.38 -1.94 16.50
C ALA A 110 7.85 -2.23 16.21
N GLN A 111 8.15 -3.23 15.38
CA GLN A 111 9.52 -3.57 14.98
C GLN A 111 10.23 -2.40 14.29
N ASN A 112 9.53 -1.67 13.44
CA ASN A 112 10.10 -0.55 12.69
C ASN A 112 10.23 0.73 13.54
N GLN A 113 9.46 0.89 14.60
CA GLN A 113 9.63 1.99 15.57
C GLN A 113 10.91 1.83 16.39
N VAL A 114 11.27 0.59 16.76
CA VAL A 114 12.46 0.28 17.57
C VAL A 114 13.75 0.28 16.74
N ALA A 115 13.70 -0.11 15.48
CA ALA A 115 14.87 -0.27 14.60
C ALA A 115 15.54 1.06 14.14
N ALA A 116 15.12 2.20 14.69
CA ALA A 116 15.63 3.55 14.32
C ALA A 116 17.11 3.82 14.67
N HIS A 117 17.87 2.83 15.16
CA HIS A 117 19.27 3.02 15.62
C HIS A 117 20.33 2.19 14.90
N ASN A 118 20.07 1.60 13.72
CA ASN A 118 21.09 0.80 13.05
C ASN A 118 21.85 1.61 11.98
N ASN A 119 22.95 2.26 12.44
CA ASN A 119 23.79 3.20 11.68
C ASN A 119 24.62 2.59 10.53
N ASN A 120 24.60 1.28 10.26
CA ASN A 120 25.47 0.69 9.23
C ASN A 120 24.92 0.88 7.81
N THR A 121 23.60 0.88 7.64
CA THR A 121 22.97 1.15 6.35
C THR A 121 23.16 2.60 5.93
N ASP A 122 23.07 3.53 6.89
CA ASP A 122 23.27 4.95 6.65
C ASP A 122 24.74 5.27 6.25
N LYS A 123 25.70 4.63 6.89
CA LYS A 123 27.13 4.78 6.54
C LYS A 123 27.43 4.26 5.13
N PHE A 124 26.85 3.13 4.76
CA PHE A 124 27.00 2.56 3.42
C PHE A 124 26.32 3.44 2.36
N ALA A 125 25.10 3.92 2.64
CA ALA A 125 24.40 4.85 1.77
C ALA A 125 25.18 6.16 1.60
N ASN A 126 25.68 6.76 2.69
CA ASN A 126 26.51 7.96 2.65
C ASN A 126 27.79 7.76 1.87
N PHE A 127 28.46 6.62 1.97
CA PHE A 127 29.64 6.29 1.16
C PHE A 127 29.29 6.20 -0.34
N LEU A 128 28.17 5.55 -0.70
CA LEU A 128 27.71 5.46 -2.08
C LEU A 128 27.36 6.83 -2.66
N PHE A 129 26.73 7.70 -1.89
CA PHE A 129 26.35 9.05 -2.32
C PHE A 129 27.52 10.05 -2.34
N ALA A 130 28.67 9.71 -1.72
CA ALA A 130 29.87 10.54 -1.77
C ALA A 130 30.53 10.58 -3.16
N ILE A 131 30.22 9.62 -4.04
CA ILE A 131 30.77 9.56 -5.40
C ILE A 131 29.71 10.04 -6.41
N PRO A 132 29.83 11.22 -7.05
CA PRO A 132 28.73 11.88 -7.78
C PRO A 132 28.11 11.08 -8.93
N ILE A 133 28.89 10.23 -9.59
CA ILE A 133 28.44 9.46 -10.77
C ILE A 133 27.91 8.07 -10.36
N LEU A 134 28.42 7.50 -9.26
CA LEU A 134 28.13 6.14 -8.84
C LEU A 134 26.65 5.89 -8.50
N PRO A 135 25.92 6.79 -7.80
CA PRO A 135 24.50 6.59 -7.55
C PRO A 135 23.67 6.50 -8.82
N GLY A 136 23.95 7.36 -9.82
CA GLY A 136 23.21 7.36 -11.09
C GLY A 136 23.41 6.06 -11.88
N LEU A 137 24.67 5.59 -11.97
CA LEU A 137 25.01 4.33 -12.63
C LEU A 137 24.38 3.12 -11.91
N LEU A 138 24.48 3.10 -10.57
CA LEU A 138 23.91 2.05 -9.74
C LEU A 138 22.38 2.00 -9.85
N PHE A 139 21.73 3.16 -9.79
CA PHE A 139 20.27 3.27 -10.00
C PHE A 139 19.87 2.81 -11.40
N GLY A 140 20.63 3.17 -12.43
CA GLY A 140 20.41 2.72 -13.80
C GLY A 140 20.51 1.20 -13.93
N LEU A 141 21.53 0.60 -13.30
CA LEU A 141 21.73 -0.84 -13.29
C LEU A 141 20.60 -1.56 -12.53
N VAL A 142 20.25 -1.09 -11.33
CA VAL A 142 19.16 -1.65 -10.52
C VAL A 142 17.82 -1.58 -11.28
N LYS A 143 17.54 -0.46 -11.95
CA LYS A 143 16.34 -0.30 -12.77
C LYS A 143 16.33 -1.23 -14.00
N LEU A 144 17.48 -1.45 -14.62
CA LEU A 144 17.61 -2.42 -15.72
C LEU A 144 17.41 -3.85 -15.24
N MET A 145 18.02 -4.21 -14.11
CA MET A 145 17.83 -5.53 -13.48
C MET A 145 16.38 -5.78 -13.11
N ASP A 146 15.69 -4.78 -12.54
CA ASP A 146 14.26 -4.84 -12.24
C ASP A 146 13.44 -5.11 -13.49
N ARG A 147 13.66 -4.33 -14.54
CA ARG A 147 12.95 -4.49 -15.82
C ARG A 147 13.17 -5.85 -16.47
N CYS A 148 14.36 -6.43 -16.32
CA CYS A 148 14.70 -7.75 -16.85
C CYS A 148 14.33 -8.91 -15.93
N GLY A 149 13.85 -8.64 -14.71
CA GLY A 149 13.52 -9.67 -13.71
C GLY A 149 14.75 -10.32 -13.08
N LEU A 150 15.87 -9.62 -13.07
CA LEU A 150 17.16 -10.09 -12.51
C LEU A 150 17.44 -9.52 -11.12
N LEU A 151 16.49 -8.78 -10.55
CA LEU A 151 16.67 -8.17 -9.23
C LEU A 151 16.72 -9.27 -8.14
N PRO A 152 17.72 -9.26 -7.24
CA PRO A 152 17.82 -10.23 -6.15
C PRO A 152 16.56 -10.21 -5.25
N ARG A 153 16.07 -11.40 -4.86
CA ARG A 153 14.87 -11.53 -4.04
C ARG A 153 14.92 -10.71 -2.76
N LYS A 154 16.07 -10.65 -2.10
CA LYS A 154 16.26 -9.82 -0.88
C LYS A 154 15.95 -8.33 -1.13
N ILE A 155 16.31 -7.81 -2.30
CA ILE A 155 16.02 -6.42 -2.67
C ILE A 155 14.53 -6.27 -2.97
N ILE A 156 13.91 -7.24 -3.67
CA ILE A 156 12.46 -7.27 -3.94
C ILE A 156 11.67 -7.29 -2.63
N ASP A 157 12.07 -8.12 -1.68
CA ASP A 157 11.37 -8.26 -0.40
C ASP A 157 11.46 -6.98 0.46
N LEU A 158 12.59 -6.27 0.40
CA LEU A 158 12.79 -5.00 1.09
C LEU A 158 12.16 -3.80 0.36
N SER A 159 12.04 -3.85 -0.94
CA SER A 159 11.53 -2.74 -1.75
C SER A 159 10.02 -2.53 -1.54
N PRO A 160 9.57 -1.34 -1.17
CA PRO A 160 8.14 -1.04 -1.03
C PRO A 160 7.40 -1.00 -2.37
N PHE A 161 8.14 -0.89 -3.49
CA PHE A 161 7.58 -0.81 -4.84
C PHE A 161 7.32 -2.18 -5.48
N HIS A 162 7.71 -3.28 -4.83
CA HIS A 162 7.43 -4.66 -5.26
C HIS A 162 6.34 -5.27 -4.38
N THR A 163 5.14 -4.72 -4.46
CA THR A 163 4.02 -5.07 -3.58
C THR A 163 2.73 -5.32 -4.37
N SER A 164 1.80 -6.05 -3.78
CA SER A 164 0.46 -6.29 -4.33
C SER A 164 -0.39 -5.03 -4.29
N LEU A 165 -0.26 -4.29 -3.18
CA LEU A 165 -0.97 -3.05 -2.89
C LEU A 165 -0.03 -2.10 -2.16
N PHE A 166 0.00 -0.85 -2.58
CA PHE A 166 0.55 0.23 -1.77
C PHE A 166 -0.61 1.07 -1.20
N ILE A 167 -0.63 1.30 0.11
CA ILE A 167 -1.65 2.12 0.75
C ILE A 167 -1.03 3.23 1.58
N THR A 168 -1.60 4.44 1.50
CA THR A 168 -1.24 5.57 2.36
C THR A 168 -2.44 6.02 3.18
N ASN A 169 -2.21 6.28 4.47
CA ASN A 169 -3.24 6.75 5.40
C ASN A 169 -3.09 8.25 5.64
N LEU A 170 -3.59 9.07 4.72
CA LEU A 170 -3.58 10.52 4.81
C LEU A 170 -4.59 11.06 5.83
N ALA A 171 -5.58 10.24 6.22
CA ALA A 171 -6.49 10.59 7.30
C ALA A 171 -5.76 10.81 8.64
N SER A 172 -4.65 10.11 8.87
CA SER A 172 -3.84 10.25 10.09
C SER A 172 -3.21 11.63 10.25
N ILE A 173 -2.99 12.33 9.14
CA ILE A 173 -2.46 13.71 9.09
C ILE A 173 -3.54 14.73 8.67
N ASN A 174 -4.82 14.34 8.80
CA ASN A 174 -5.98 15.19 8.49
C ASN A 174 -6.00 15.75 7.05
N THR A 175 -5.49 14.97 6.09
CA THR A 175 -5.41 15.35 4.66
C THR A 175 -6.45 14.58 3.84
N ASN A 176 -6.92 15.20 2.73
CA ASN A 176 -7.79 14.54 1.76
C ASN A 176 -7.06 13.39 1.06
N SER A 177 -7.82 12.42 0.53
CA SER A 177 -7.23 11.43 -0.36
C SER A 177 -6.70 12.09 -1.64
N ILE A 178 -5.58 11.60 -2.13
CA ILE A 178 -4.94 12.05 -3.37
C ILE A 178 -4.71 10.85 -4.28
N PHE A 179 -4.64 11.08 -5.57
CA PHE A 179 -4.19 10.05 -6.52
C PHE A 179 -2.66 10.04 -6.54
N HIS A 180 -2.09 8.92 -6.15
CA HIS A 180 -0.66 8.66 -6.29
C HIS A 180 -0.33 8.18 -7.71
N HIS A 181 0.87 7.63 -7.88
CA HIS A 181 1.32 7.05 -9.13
C HIS A 181 1.76 5.60 -8.92
N CYS A 182 1.41 4.72 -9.87
CA CYS A 182 2.15 3.48 -10.00
C CYS A 182 3.50 3.79 -10.67
N TYR A 183 4.59 3.31 -10.06
CA TYR A 183 5.94 3.63 -10.51
C TYR A 183 6.39 2.68 -11.62
N GLU A 184 7.28 3.16 -12.50
CA GLU A 184 7.96 2.32 -13.50
C GLU A 184 8.99 1.36 -12.88
N PHE A 185 9.47 1.68 -11.68
CA PHE A 185 10.31 0.81 -10.88
C PHE A 185 9.43 -0.01 -9.94
N GLY A 186 9.69 -1.33 -9.92
CA GLY A 186 8.91 -2.25 -9.13
C GLY A 186 7.72 -2.86 -9.88
N THR A 187 6.84 -3.49 -9.13
CA THR A 187 5.75 -4.30 -9.66
C THR A 187 4.39 -3.97 -9.02
N THR A 188 4.28 -2.80 -8.41
CA THR A 188 3.03 -2.33 -7.80
C THR A 188 2.04 -1.92 -8.88
N GLY A 189 0.92 -2.64 -8.97
CA GLY A 189 -0.15 -2.35 -9.94
C GLY A 189 -1.33 -1.58 -9.36
N VAL A 190 -1.42 -1.47 -8.03
CA VAL A 190 -2.51 -0.74 -7.34
C VAL A 190 -1.96 0.11 -6.21
N PHE A 191 -2.37 1.38 -6.21
CA PHE A 191 -2.05 2.34 -5.16
C PHE A 191 -3.33 2.93 -4.58
N VAL A 192 -3.53 2.83 -3.27
CA VAL A 192 -4.71 3.36 -2.55
C VAL A 192 -4.28 4.46 -1.59
N SER A 193 -5.00 5.55 -1.58
CA SER A 193 -4.85 6.64 -0.62
C SER A 193 -6.14 6.79 0.18
N MET A 194 -6.07 6.60 1.49
CA MET A 194 -7.18 6.80 2.42
C MET A 194 -7.17 8.24 2.93
N GLY A 195 -8.20 9.03 2.58
CA GLY A 195 -8.33 10.42 3.01
C GLY A 195 -9.11 10.58 4.32
N LYS A 196 -9.09 11.80 4.86
CA LYS A 196 -9.93 12.16 6.02
C LYS A 196 -11.41 11.97 5.71
N PRO A 197 -12.25 11.64 6.71
CA PRO A 197 -13.68 11.49 6.51
C PRO A 197 -14.33 12.77 5.99
N ILE A 198 -15.22 12.62 5.02
CA ILE A 198 -16.02 13.69 4.43
C ILE A 198 -17.52 13.41 4.64
N ALA A 199 -18.36 14.44 4.52
CA ALA A 199 -19.80 14.26 4.55
C ALA A 199 -20.31 13.48 3.32
N ASN A 200 -21.34 12.66 3.50
CA ASN A 200 -21.95 11.93 2.39
C ASN A 200 -22.92 12.82 1.60
N TYR A 201 -22.39 13.54 0.63
CA TYR A 201 -23.18 14.43 -0.24
C TYR A 201 -24.07 13.67 -1.25
N ARG A 202 -23.77 12.39 -1.53
CA ARG A 202 -24.50 11.61 -2.55
C ARG A 202 -25.89 11.15 -2.11
N SER A 203 -26.05 10.85 -0.82
CA SER A 203 -27.33 10.38 -0.29
C SER A 203 -28.24 11.50 0.23
N GLY A 204 -27.81 12.75 0.22
CA GLY A 204 -28.47 13.85 0.91
C GLY A 204 -28.41 13.76 2.45
N GLU A 205 -27.76 12.75 2.99
CA GLU A 205 -27.57 12.52 4.42
C GLU A 205 -26.27 13.16 4.91
N TYR A 206 -26.26 14.48 4.99
CA TYR A 206 -25.07 15.27 5.38
C TYR A 206 -24.49 14.91 6.76
N ASN A 207 -25.25 14.24 7.60
CA ASN A 207 -24.81 13.77 8.92
C ASN A 207 -23.98 12.48 8.86
N LYS A 208 -24.05 11.73 7.76
CA LYS A 208 -23.25 10.52 7.57
C LYS A 208 -21.90 10.86 6.98
N LYS A 209 -20.86 10.20 7.47
CA LYS A 209 -19.49 10.38 7.02
C LYS A 209 -19.02 9.19 6.20
N MET A 210 -18.19 9.46 5.21
CA MET A 210 -17.56 8.47 4.35
C MET A 210 -16.04 8.68 4.38
N ILE A 211 -15.30 7.61 4.25
CA ILE A 211 -13.84 7.64 4.05
C ILE A 211 -13.58 7.54 2.55
N PRO A 212 -13.05 8.60 1.92
CA PRO A 212 -12.70 8.55 0.50
C PRO A 212 -11.41 7.75 0.31
N LEU A 213 -11.43 6.86 -0.68
CA LEU A 213 -10.30 6.06 -1.14
C LEU A 213 -9.99 6.47 -2.58
N SER A 214 -8.90 7.20 -2.79
CA SER A 214 -8.41 7.50 -4.14
C SER A 214 -7.52 6.37 -4.60
N VAL A 215 -7.86 5.75 -5.70
CA VAL A 215 -7.24 4.53 -6.20
C VAL A 215 -6.65 4.77 -7.57
N VAL A 216 -5.41 4.36 -7.74
CA VAL A 216 -4.71 4.30 -9.03
C VAL A 216 -4.42 2.85 -9.36
N MET A 217 -4.76 2.44 -10.58
CA MET A 217 -4.66 1.05 -11.04
C MET A 217 -3.98 1.00 -12.40
N ASP A 218 -3.13 0.00 -12.59
CA ASP A 218 -2.47 -0.29 -13.86
C ASP A 218 -3.39 -1.11 -14.77
N GLU A 219 -3.96 -0.52 -15.82
CA GLU A 219 -4.88 -1.19 -16.74
C GLU A 219 -4.24 -2.35 -17.54
N ARG A 220 -2.93 -2.43 -17.55
CA ARG A 220 -2.21 -3.52 -18.23
C ARG A 220 -2.37 -4.87 -17.53
N ILE A 221 -2.71 -4.88 -16.23
CA ILE A 221 -2.84 -6.11 -15.43
C ILE A 221 -4.27 -6.62 -15.34
N CYS A 222 -5.25 -5.72 -15.40
CA CYS A 222 -6.68 -6.01 -15.33
C CYS A 222 -7.46 -5.10 -16.25
N THR A 223 -8.52 -5.60 -16.87
CA THR A 223 -9.46 -4.81 -17.63
C THR A 223 -10.35 -3.96 -16.71
N GLY A 224 -10.98 -2.93 -17.25
CA GLY A 224 -11.95 -2.12 -16.48
C GLY A 224 -13.08 -2.94 -15.88
N HIS A 225 -13.55 -3.99 -16.57
CA HIS A 225 -14.56 -4.92 -16.06
C HIS A 225 -14.04 -5.72 -14.85
N GLU A 226 -12.83 -6.25 -14.92
CA GLU A 226 -12.20 -6.98 -13.82
C GLU A 226 -12.00 -6.09 -12.59
N TYR A 227 -11.61 -4.84 -12.78
CA TYR A 227 -11.54 -3.84 -11.71
C TYR A 227 -12.92 -3.54 -11.11
N ALA A 228 -13.96 -3.41 -11.93
CA ALA A 228 -15.32 -3.16 -11.44
C ALA A 228 -15.84 -4.31 -10.58
N LEU A 229 -15.61 -5.56 -10.97
CA LEU A 229 -15.93 -6.75 -10.17
C LEU A 229 -15.17 -6.77 -8.85
N PHE A 230 -13.87 -6.51 -8.89
CA PHE A 230 -13.05 -6.43 -7.69
C PHE A 230 -13.58 -5.39 -6.69
N TRP A 231 -13.83 -4.17 -7.13
CA TRP A 231 -14.32 -3.12 -6.23
C TRP A 231 -15.75 -3.36 -5.75
N ALA A 232 -16.57 -4.09 -6.52
CA ALA A 232 -17.87 -4.57 -6.04
C ALA A 232 -17.72 -5.54 -4.86
N SER A 233 -16.71 -6.40 -4.87
CA SER A 233 -16.41 -7.33 -3.75
C SER A 233 -15.80 -6.62 -2.54
N VAL A 234 -15.15 -5.46 -2.70
CA VAL A 234 -14.60 -4.66 -1.59
C VAL A 234 -15.69 -3.93 -0.81
N ARG A 235 -16.79 -3.52 -1.48
CA ARG A 235 -17.93 -2.79 -0.90
C ARG A 235 -18.80 -3.72 -0.06
#